data_a787f08aa3ce607410ff50f3c2918a9b
#
_entry.id   a787f08aa3ce607410ff50f3c2918a9b
#
_cell.length_a   1.000
_cell.length_b   1.000
_cell.length_c   1.000
_cell.angle_alpha   90.00
_cell.angle_beta   90.00
_cell.angle_gamma   90.00
#
_symmetry.space_group_name_H-M   'P 1'
#
loop_
_entity.id
_entity.type
_entity.pdbx_description
1 polymer ?
#
loop_
_entity_poly.entity_id
_entity_poly.type
_entity_poly.pdbx_seq_one_letter_code
_entity_poly.pdbx_strand_id
1 'polypeptide(L)'
;MTKNRIGIDVGGTNVKFALISPKGKILYSNSTPTRSEMGYEYTVNNIKQAISTLMSETNSSSKNIDGIGFGFPGQIDYKNGVVINLPNISGWNNVHIAEIIKKFISFVEAFLKYVSNVLKVSLK
;
A
#
# COMPACT_ATOMS: atom_id res chain seq x y z
N MET A 1 1.11 20.30 -10.12
CA MET A 1 0.05 20.11 -9.16
C MET A 1 0.39 19.02 -8.15
N THR A 2 0.17 19.34 -6.91
CA THR A 2 0.64 18.51 -5.84
C THR A 2 -0.47 17.58 -5.35
N LYS A 3 -0.15 16.30 -5.29
CA LYS A 3 -1.05 15.26 -4.79
C LYS A 3 -0.58 14.75 -3.45
N ASN A 4 -1.44 14.04 -2.75
CA ASN A 4 -1.07 13.37 -1.52
C ASN A 4 -0.23 12.12 -1.81
N ARG A 5 0.42 11.60 -0.79
CA ARG A 5 1.23 10.37 -0.86
C ARG A 5 0.85 9.44 0.27
N ILE A 6 1.01 8.16 0.01
CA ILE A 6 0.84 7.14 1.04
C ILE A 6 2.23 6.75 1.56
N GLY A 7 2.39 6.74 2.87
CA GLY A 7 3.58 6.22 3.53
C GLY A 7 3.25 4.93 4.26
N ILE A 8 4.07 3.90 4.08
CA ILE A 8 3.89 2.61 4.74
C ILE A 8 5.21 2.23 5.40
N ASP A 9 5.17 2.07 6.72
CA ASP A 9 6.33 1.65 7.51
C ASP A 9 6.09 0.23 8.00
N VAL A 10 6.85 -0.71 7.43
CA VAL A 10 6.74 -2.13 7.76
C VAL A 10 7.71 -2.43 8.90
N GLY A 11 7.19 -2.51 10.11
CA GLY A 11 7.98 -2.87 11.28
C GLY A 11 7.87 -4.35 11.62
N GLY A 12 8.73 -4.81 12.51
CA GLY A 12 8.69 -6.19 12.98
C GLY A 12 7.42 -6.51 13.79
N THR A 13 6.81 -5.51 14.40
CA THR A 13 5.61 -5.66 15.24
C THR A 13 4.35 -5.13 14.55
N ASN A 14 4.44 -3.95 13.95
CA ASN A 14 3.31 -3.29 13.31
C ASN A 14 3.67 -2.76 11.93
N VAL A 15 2.69 -2.79 11.04
CA VAL A 15 2.71 -2.04 9.78
C VAL A 15 1.93 -0.75 10.00
N LYS A 16 2.60 0.38 9.89
CA LYS A 16 1.98 1.71 10.02
C LYS A 16 1.77 2.30 8.65
N PHE A 17 0.64 2.96 8.46
CA PHE A 17 0.36 3.56 7.17
C PHE A 17 -0.35 4.90 7.34
N ALA A 18 -0.08 5.83 6.43
CA ALA A 18 -0.56 7.18 6.53
C ALA A 18 -0.79 7.81 5.16
N LEU A 19 -1.75 8.71 5.08
CA LEU A 19 -1.91 9.62 3.95
C LEU A 19 -1.26 10.94 4.33
N ILE A 20 -0.37 11.43 3.48
CA ILE A 20 0.48 12.58 3.76
C ILE A 20 0.26 13.63 2.68
N SER A 21 0.00 14.88 3.10
CA SER A 21 -0.16 16.00 2.19
C SER A 21 1.18 16.41 1.56
N PRO A 22 1.15 17.20 0.47
CA PRO A 22 2.38 17.71 -0.15
C PRO A 22 3.27 18.49 0.81
N LYS A 23 2.70 19.08 1.86
CA LYS A 23 3.45 19.84 2.87
C LYS A 23 3.91 18.99 4.05
N GLY A 24 3.70 17.67 3.99
CA GLY A 24 4.13 16.76 5.05
C GLY A 24 3.16 16.59 6.20
N LYS A 25 1.95 17.10 6.07
CA LYS A 25 0.91 16.93 7.09
C LYS A 25 0.29 15.54 7.00
N ILE A 26 0.13 14.87 8.12
CA ILE A 26 -0.56 13.59 8.19
C ILE A 26 -2.07 13.85 8.18
N LEU A 27 -2.74 13.38 7.12
CA LEU A 27 -4.17 13.54 6.93
C LEU A 27 -4.96 12.35 7.48
N TYR A 28 -4.32 11.18 7.56
CA TYR A 28 -4.90 9.93 8.04
C TYR A 28 -3.75 9.03 8.47
N SER A 29 -3.94 8.29 9.54
CA SER A 29 -2.96 7.27 9.94
C SER A 29 -3.66 6.13 10.65
N ASN A 30 -3.08 4.94 10.51
CA ASN A 30 -3.54 3.75 11.19
C ASN A 30 -2.40 2.72 11.23
N SER A 31 -2.63 1.60 11.89
CA SER A 31 -1.65 0.52 11.94
C SER A 31 -2.35 -0.83 12.02
N THR A 32 -1.62 -1.87 11.66
CA THR A 32 -2.08 -3.26 11.77
C THR A 32 -0.92 -4.12 12.26
N PRO A 33 -1.17 -5.19 13.02
CA PRO A 33 -0.09 -6.09 13.45
C PRO A 33 0.61 -6.74 12.26
N THR A 34 1.94 -6.79 12.31
CA THR A 34 2.74 -7.43 11.26
C THR A 34 2.59 -8.95 11.29
N ARG A 35 2.56 -9.55 12.47
CA ARG A 35 2.56 -11.00 12.69
C ARG A 35 3.66 -11.67 11.89
N SER A 36 4.90 -11.31 12.23
CA SER A 36 6.10 -11.70 11.48
C SER A 36 6.26 -13.22 11.32
N GLU A 37 5.73 -14.00 12.24
CA GLU A 37 5.75 -15.46 12.20
C GLU A 37 4.88 -16.06 11.08
N MET A 38 3.97 -15.28 10.52
CA MET A 38 3.05 -15.75 9.49
C MET A 38 3.63 -15.73 8.07
N GLY A 39 4.85 -15.20 7.90
CA GLY A 39 5.52 -15.17 6.61
C GLY A 39 5.23 -13.91 5.79
N TYR A 40 5.96 -13.77 4.67
CA TYR A 40 5.90 -12.55 3.88
C TYR A 40 4.55 -12.36 3.16
N GLU A 41 3.93 -13.43 2.72
CA GLU A 41 2.65 -13.35 2.01
C GLU A 41 1.56 -12.74 2.89
N TYR A 42 1.54 -13.11 4.16
CA TYR A 42 0.62 -12.51 5.13
C TYR A 42 0.86 -11.00 5.26
N THR A 43 2.12 -10.59 5.39
CA THR A 43 2.48 -9.17 5.49
C THR A 43 2.12 -8.41 4.22
N VAL A 44 2.39 -8.98 3.05
CA VAL A 44 2.02 -8.36 1.77
C VAL A 44 0.50 -8.18 1.68
N ASN A 45 -0.28 -9.17 2.09
CA ASN A 45 -1.74 -9.05 2.10
C ASN A 45 -2.21 -7.97 3.06
N ASN A 46 -1.57 -7.83 4.22
CA ASN A 46 -1.85 -6.74 5.16
C ASN A 46 -1.54 -5.36 4.55
N ILE A 47 -0.44 -5.25 3.82
CA ILE A 47 -0.09 -4.01 3.11
C ILE A 47 -1.17 -3.66 2.08
N LYS A 48 -1.60 -4.63 1.29
CA LYS A 48 -2.68 -4.44 0.32
C LYS A 48 -3.97 -3.98 1.00
N GLN A 49 -4.33 -4.63 2.11
CA GLN A 49 -5.51 -4.27 2.88
C GLN A 49 -5.39 -2.86 3.45
N ALA A 50 -4.22 -2.50 3.96
CA ALA A 50 -3.95 -1.17 4.50
C ALA A 50 -4.16 -0.08 3.43
N ILE A 51 -3.62 -0.31 2.23
CA ILE A 51 -3.79 0.62 1.11
C ILE A 51 -5.27 0.77 0.76
N SER A 52 -6.01 -0.34 0.63
CA SER A 52 -7.44 -0.32 0.33
C SER A 52 -8.24 0.43 1.39
N THR A 53 -7.98 0.16 2.66
CA THR A 53 -8.65 0.81 3.78
C THR A 53 -8.39 2.31 3.78
N LEU A 54 -7.13 2.70 3.63
CA LEU A 54 -6.73 4.11 3.60
C LEU A 54 -7.43 4.83 2.44
N MET A 55 -7.38 4.27 1.25
CA MET A 55 -7.98 4.90 0.08
C MET A 55 -9.49 5.03 0.22
N SER A 56 -10.14 4.02 0.77
CA SER A 56 -11.59 4.03 1.02
C SER A 56 -11.96 5.08 2.07
N GLU A 57 -11.28 5.09 3.22
CA GLU A 57 -11.61 6.00 4.32
C GLU A 57 -11.27 7.46 4.03
N THR A 58 -10.32 7.71 3.16
CA THR A 58 -9.95 9.08 2.75
C THR A 58 -10.57 9.51 1.43
N ASN A 59 -11.39 8.66 0.83
CA ASN A 59 -11.99 8.87 -0.48
C ASN A 59 -10.95 9.25 -1.54
N SER A 60 -9.84 8.50 -1.54
CA SER A 60 -8.69 8.73 -2.41
C SER A 60 -8.67 7.77 -3.59
N SER A 61 -8.05 8.21 -4.70
CA SER A 61 -7.81 7.40 -5.88
C SER A 61 -6.48 7.81 -6.52
N SER A 62 -6.09 7.18 -7.61
CA SER A 62 -4.89 7.58 -8.36
C SER A 62 -4.95 9.03 -8.88
N LYS A 63 -6.12 9.63 -8.89
CA LYS A 63 -6.28 11.02 -9.31
C LYS A 63 -5.70 12.01 -8.29
N ASN A 64 -5.68 11.65 -7.01
CA ASN A 64 -5.20 12.53 -5.94
C ASN A 64 -4.05 11.94 -5.12
N ILE A 65 -3.52 10.78 -5.50
CA ILE A 65 -2.34 10.16 -4.90
C ILE A 65 -1.29 9.98 -5.99
N ASP A 66 -0.08 10.51 -5.77
CA ASP A 66 0.99 10.43 -6.77
C ASP A 66 2.09 9.43 -6.44
N GLY A 67 2.01 8.75 -5.32
CA GLY A 67 3.00 7.74 -4.98
C GLY A 67 2.77 7.08 -3.64
N ILE A 68 3.45 5.95 -3.46
CA ILE A 68 3.48 5.18 -2.21
C ILE A 68 4.94 4.98 -1.83
N GLY A 69 5.31 5.46 -0.64
CA GLY A 69 6.64 5.24 -0.10
C GLY A 69 6.61 4.14 0.95
N PHE A 70 7.64 3.30 0.95
CA PHE A 70 7.76 2.20 1.91
C PHE A 70 9.04 2.34 2.73
N GLY A 71 8.94 2.03 4.03
CA GLY A 71 10.07 1.78 4.88
C GLY A 71 10.09 0.31 5.28
N PHE A 72 11.23 -0.36 5.12
CA PHE A 72 11.43 -1.76 5.50
C PHE A 72 12.69 -1.90 6.36
N PRO A 73 12.66 -2.74 7.40
CA PRO A 73 13.81 -2.91 8.29
C PRO A 73 14.82 -3.94 7.76
N GLY A 74 15.44 -3.67 6.61
CA GLY A 74 16.39 -4.60 6.01
C GLY A 74 17.00 -4.07 4.73
N GLN A 75 17.51 -4.99 3.91
CA GLN A 75 18.18 -4.66 2.66
C GLN A 75 17.18 -4.50 1.53
N ILE A 76 17.29 -3.39 0.82
CA ILE A 76 16.36 -3.05 -0.26
C ILE A 76 17.14 -2.64 -1.50
N ASP A 77 16.73 -3.16 -2.65
CA ASP A 77 17.15 -2.68 -3.95
C ASP A 77 16.16 -1.59 -4.39
N TYR A 78 16.50 -0.35 -4.11
CA TYR A 78 15.62 0.79 -4.40
C TYR A 78 15.36 0.97 -5.89
N LYS A 79 16.35 0.69 -6.71
CA LYS A 79 16.24 0.87 -8.16
C LYS A 79 15.19 -0.04 -8.78
N ASN A 80 15.14 -1.28 -8.32
CA ASN A 80 14.25 -2.29 -8.90
C ASN A 80 13.00 -2.56 -8.05
N GLY A 81 12.87 -1.89 -6.89
CA GLY A 81 11.71 -2.06 -6.02
C GLY A 81 11.62 -3.45 -5.40
N VAL A 82 12.76 -4.02 -5.01
CA VAL A 82 12.85 -5.38 -4.46
C VAL A 82 13.33 -5.31 -3.01
N VAL A 83 12.60 -5.99 -2.12
CA VAL A 83 13.07 -6.21 -0.75
C VAL A 83 13.93 -7.47 -0.77
N ILE A 84 15.24 -7.29 -0.55
CA ILE A 84 16.20 -8.38 -0.63
C ILE A 84 16.08 -9.30 0.58
N ASN A 85 16.06 -8.71 1.77
CA ASN A 85 16.01 -9.48 3.02
C ASN A 85 15.53 -8.61 4.16
N LEU A 86 14.64 -9.16 4.99
CA LEU A 86 14.21 -8.57 6.26
C LEU A 86 14.53 -9.56 7.39
N PRO A 87 15.54 -9.29 8.22
CA PRO A 87 15.98 -10.26 9.25
C PRO A 87 14.89 -10.63 10.26
N ASN A 88 14.00 -9.69 10.57
CA ASN A 88 13.02 -9.86 11.66
C ASN A 88 11.63 -10.27 11.19
N ILE A 89 11.44 -10.48 9.88
CA ILE A 89 10.16 -10.92 9.32
C ILE A 89 10.42 -12.11 8.41
N SER A 90 9.81 -13.24 8.73
CA SER A 90 10.04 -14.49 8.03
C SER A 90 9.67 -14.42 6.55
N GLY A 91 10.49 -15.03 5.69
CA GLY A 91 10.16 -15.28 4.29
C GLY A 91 10.41 -14.13 3.32
N TRP A 92 10.88 -12.99 3.78
CA TRP A 92 11.20 -11.86 2.90
C TRP A 92 12.55 -12.10 2.22
N ASN A 93 12.51 -12.65 1.04
CA ASN A 93 13.69 -12.99 0.27
C ASN A 93 13.46 -12.63 -1.20
N ASN A 94 14.07 -11.55 -1.66
CA ASN A 94 13.93 -11.03 -3.02
C ASN A 94 12.46 -10.84 -3.43
N VAL A 95 11.69 -10.18 -2.56
CA VAL A 95 10.28 -9.90 -2.82
C VAL A 95 10.14 -8.65 -3.68
N HIS A 96 9.54 -8.78 -4.85
CA HIS A 96 9.35 -7.70 -5.82
C HIS A 96 8.15 -6.84 -5.42
N ILE A 97 8.30 -6.10 -4.33
CA ILE A 97 7.19 -5.38 -3.72
C ILE A 97 6.59 -4.29 -4.62
N ALA A 98 7.43 -3.56 -5.37
CA ALA A 98 6.93 -2.51 -6.25
C ALA A 98 6.02 -3.07 -7.33
N GLU A 99 6.42 -4.19 -7.95
CA GLU A 99 5.62 -4.85 -8.98
C GLU A 99 4.31 -5.39 -8.40
N ILE A 100 4.39 -6.04 -7.24
CA ILE A 100 3.20 -6.60 -6.56
C ILE A 100 2.17 -5.50 -6.28
N ILE A 101 2.62 -4.38 -5.73
CA ILE A 101 1.72 -3.28 -5.35
C ILE A 101 1.16 -2.56 -6.57
N LYS A 102 1.97 -2.36 -7.61
CA LYS A 102 1.48 -1.76 -8.86
C LYS A 102 0.35 -2.59 -9.49
N LYS A 103 0.52 -3.90 -9.55
CA LYS A 103 -0.52 -4.80 -10.06
C LYS A 103 -1.78 -4.75 -9.22
N PHE A 104 -1.63 -4.73 -7.90
CA PHE A 104 -2.76 -4.65 -6.98
C PHE A 104 -3.57 -3.37 -7.18
N ILE A 105 -2.90 -2.22 -7.26
CA ILE A 105 -3.58 -0.93 -7.44
C ILE A 105 -4.30 -0.88 -8.79
N SER A 106 -3.66 -1.34 -9.85
CA SER A 106 -4.30 -1.41 -11.17
C SER A 106 -5.56 -2.25 -11.16
N PHE A 107 -5.52 -3.39 -10.48
CA PHE A 107 -6.68 -4.28 -10.35
C PHE A 107 -7.83 -3.60 -9.59
N VAL A 108 -7.53 -2.97 -8.46
CA VAL A 108 -8.55 -2.29 -7.64
C VAL A 108 -9.21 -1.16 -8.40
N GLU A 109 -8.44 -0.35 -9.12
CA GLU A 109 -8.97 0.75 -9.91
C GLU A 109 -9.84 0.26 -11.07
N ALA A 110 -9.42 -0.79 -11.75
CA ALA A 110 -10.22 -1.39 -12.82
C ALA A 110 -11.54 -1.91 -12.29
N PHE A 111 -11.53 -2.57 -11.13
CA PHE A 111 -12.74 -3.05 -10.47
C PHE A 111 -13.69 -1.92 -10.09
N LEU A 112 -13.17 -0.86 -9.48
CA LEU A 112 -13.98 0.29 -9.08
C LEU A 112 -14.60 0.99 -10.29
N LYS A 113 -13.84 1.12 -11.38
CA LYS A 113 -14.33 1.67 -12.62
C LYS A 113 -15.48 0.83 -13.20
N TYR A 114 -15.34 -0.48 -13.17
CA TYR A 114 -16.38 -1.40 -13.61
C TYR A 114 -17.66 -1.24 -12.78
N VAL A 115 -17.55 -1.25 -11.47
CA VAL A 115 -18.69 -1.08 -10.56
C VAL A 115 -19.39 0.26 -10.79
N SER A 116 -18.62 1.33 -10.97
CA SER A 116 -19.18 2.65 -11.26
C SER A 116 -19.99 2.65 -12.55
N ASN A 117 -19.49 2.00 -13.59
CA ASN A 117 -20.20 1.90 -14.87
C ASN A 117 -21.48 1.09 -14.75
N VAL A 118 -21.46 0.00 -14.00
CA VAL A 118 -22.65 -0.82 -13.75
C VAL A 118 -23.71 0.00 -13.00
N LEU A 119 -23.33 0.75 -11.99
CA LEU A 119 -24.26 1.59 -11.25
C LEU A 119 -24.89 2.67 -12.13
N LYS A 120 -24.10 3.29 -13.01
CA LYS A 120 -24.64 4.28 -13.97
C LYS A 120 -25.70 3.69 -14.87
N VAL A 121 -25.50 2.47 -15.35
CA VAL A 121 -26.47 1.76 -16.18
C VAL A 121 -27.75 1.48 -15.37
N SER A 122 -27.62 1.07 -14.12
CA SER A 122 -28.78 0.76 -13.26
C SER A 122 -29.66 1.97 -12.96
N LEU A 123 -29.06 3.17 -12.91
CA LEU A 123 -29.77 4.41 -12.58
C LEU A 123 -30.52 5.02 -13.78
N LYS A 124 -30.26 4.52 -14.96
CA LYS A 124 -30.95 4.96 -16.16
C LYS A 124 -32.20 4.12 -16.43
#